data_93ab8373beb7b3890687a6f12d4b64bb
#
_entry.id   93ab8373beb7b3890687a6f12d4b64bb
#
_cell.length_a   1.000
_cell.length_b   1.000
_cell.length_c   1.000
_cell.angle_alpha   90.00
_cell.angle_beta   90.00
_cell.angle_gamma   90.00
#
_symmetry.space_group_name_H-M   'P 1'
#
loop_
_entity.id
_entity.type
_entity.pdbx_description
1 polymer ?
#
loop_
_entity_poly.entity_id
_entity_poly.type
_entity_poly.pdbx_seq_one_letter_code
_entity_poly.pdbx_strand_id
1 'polypeptide(L)'
;MKWLKARAWAALVVAGMVGGAGAATPAASGVPGGIAPPKLVVVVLVDGLPQEQLLKNYDLFVPNGLRRLMDKGAWFSDAHQAHAFTVTAVGHATILSGAYPYQTGIIGNDWKTRDGKFIYNTADTAHKYLDGTPTQDEDGTSPKLLQVSLLGDELRYATNNAGRVFSVAGKDRGAILMAGKTATAYMYSTKTGRFTSTSY
;
A
#
# COMPACT_ATOMS: atom_id res chain seq x y z
N MET A 1 -12.35 29.52 -17.93
CA MET A 1 -12.41 28.11 -17.62
C MET A 1 -10.98 27.65 -17.28
N LYS A 2 -10.62 27.61 -15.99
CA LYS A 2 -9.25 27.25 -15.54
C LYS A 2 -9.22 25.73 -15.36
N TRP A 3 -8.40 25.07 -16.14
CA TRP A 3 -8.16 23.62 -16.04
C TRP A 3 -7.57 23.31 -14.67
N LEU A 4 -8.25 22.46 -13.88
CA LEU A 4 -7.65 21.84 -12.69
C LEU A 4 -6.52 20.91 -13.17
N LYS A 5 -5.29 21.30 -12.92
CA LYS A 5 -4.14 20.39 -13.08
C LYS A 5 -4.26 19.28 -12.04
N ALA A 6 -4.48 18.05 -12.49
CA ALA A 6 -4.42 16.88 -11.64
C ALA A 6 -3.02 16.82 -11.01
N ARG A 7 -2.96 16.84 -9.68
CA ARG A 7 -1.68 16.73 -8.94
C ARG A 7 -1.29 15.26 -8.87
N ALA A 8 -0.14 14.95 -9.44
CA ALA A 8 0.45 13.62 -9.36
C ALA A 8 0.93 13.32 -7.94
N TRP A 9 0.67 12.09 -7.47
CA TRP A 9 1.16 11.56 -6.20
C TRP A 9 2.45 10.79 -6.47
N ALA A 10 3.49 11.07 -5.74
CA ALA A 10 4.73 10.31 -5.85
C ALA A 10 4.67 9.07 -4.95
N ALA A 11 4.81 7.91 -5.54
CA ALA A 11 5.09 6.67 -4.82
C ALA A 11 6.61 6.47 -4.77
N LEU A 12 7.16 6.34 -3.57
CA LEU A 12 8.58 6.05 -3.37
C LEU A 12 8.73 4.56 -3.03
N VAL A 13 9.28 3.78 -3.96
CA VAL A 13 9.64 2.39 -3.73
C VAL A 13 11.09 2.34 -3.25
N VAL A 14 11.32 1.84 -2.04
CA VAL A 14 12.66 1.68 -1.46
C VAL A 14 13.00 0.20 -1.37
N ALA A 15 13.93 -0.27 -2.18
CA ALA A 15 14.54 -1.58 -2.02
C ALA A 15 15.79 -1.46 -1.13
N GLY A 16 15.73 -1.98 0.09
CA GLY A 16 16.84 -2.02 1.03
C GLY A 16 17.38 -3.44 1.20
N MET A 17 18.69 -3.65 1.07
CA MET A 17 19.32 -4.92 1.38
C MET A 17 19.86 -4.91 2.80
N VAL A 18 19.38 -5.80 3.66
CA VAL A 18 19.95 -6.06 4.99
C VAL A 18 20.52 -7.48 4.99
N GLY A 19 21.78 -7.61 5.16
CA GLY A 19 22.50 -8.88 5.30
C GLY A 19 22.32 -9.47 6.70
N GLY A 20 21.79 -10.67 6.83
CA GLY A 20 21.66 -11.42 8.10
C GLY A 20 21.55 -12.92 7.86
N ALA A 21 22.11 -13.71 8.77
CA ALA A 21 22.44 -15.13 8.68
C ALA A 21 21.28 -16.11 8.44
N GLY A 22 21.56 -17.07 7.65
CA GLY A 22 21.12 -18.43 7.41
C GLY A 22 19.78 -18.97 7.94
N ALA A 23 18.83 -19.16 6.98
CA ALA A 23 17.86 -20.24 7.00
C ALA A 23 17.75 -20.77 5.55
N ALA A 24 17.70 -22.09 5.40
CA ALA A 24 17.68 -22.74 4.09
C ALA A 24 16.52 -22.25 3.22
N THR A 25 16.87 -21.70 2.06
CA THR A 25 15.91 -21.23 1.06
C THR A 25 15.43 -22.38 0.20
N PRO A 26 14.12 -22.49 -0.10
CA PRO A 26 13.65 -23.32 -1.19
C PRO A 26 14.20 -22.76 -2.50
N ALA A 27 14.58 -23.66 -3.42
CA ALA A 27 15.20 -23.32 -4.69
C ALA A 27 14.34 -22.31 -5.47
N ALA A 28 14.87 -21.11 -5.68
CA ALA A 28 14.24 -20.11 -6.52
C ALA A 28 14.33 -20.59 -7.97
N SER A 29 13.20 -20.72 -8.66
CA SER A 29 13.12 -20.85 -10.10
C SER A 29 13.85 -19.65 -10.73
N GLY A 30 14.94 -19.92 -11.46
CA GLY A 30 15.89 -18.90 -11.88
C GLY A 30 15.28 -17.79 -12.73
N VAL A 31 15.48 -16.58 -12.27
CA VAL A 31 15.29 -15.37 -13.08
C VAL A 31 16.46 -15.36 -14.09
N PRO A 32 16.18 -15.20 -15.41
CA PRO A 32 17.25 -15.04 -16.39
C PRO A 32 18.10 -13.82 -16.02
N GLY A 33 19.40 -14.06 -15.74
CA GLY A 33 20.34 -12.99 -15.40
C GLY A 33 21.10 -13.13 -14.07
N GLY A 34 20.83 -14.18 -13.27
CA GLY A 34 21.69 -14.53 -12.14
C GLY A 34 21.63 -13.60 -10.91
N ILE A 35 20.70 -12.66 -10.84
CA ILE A 35 20.53 -11.78 -9.66
C ILE A 35 19.75 -12.54 -8.60
N ALA A 36 20.35 -12.71 -7.41
CA ALA A 36 19.66 -13.30 -6.28
C ALA A 36 18.43 -12.42 -5.88
N PRO A 37 17.27 -13.03 -5.60
CA PRO A 37 16.10 -12.28 -5.18
C PRO A 37 16.38 -11.50 -3.89
N PRO A 38 15.84 -10.28 -3.72
CA PRO A 38 16.02 -9.50 -2.52
C PRO A 38 15.42 -10.24 -1.31
N LYS A 39 16.10 -10.20 -0.17
CA LYS A 39 15.61 -10.79 1.08
C LYS A 39 14.49 -9.95 1.73
N LEU A 40 14.45 -8.66 1.45
CA LEU A 40 13.47 -7.73 1.98
C LEU A 40 13.16 -6.68 0.91
N VAL A 41 11.88 -6.43 0.69
CA VAL A 41 11.37 -5.29 -0.08
C VAL A 41 10.56 -4.41 0.86
N VAL A 42 10.88 -3.13 0.92
CA VAL A 42 10.14 -2.14 1.70
C VAL A 42 9.50 -1.16 0.74
N VAL A 43 8.18 -1.05 0.79
CA VAL A 43 7.41 -0.05 0.03
C VAL A 43 6.98 1.03 1.02
N VAL A 44 7.39 2.26 0.78
CA VAL A 44 6.98 3.43 1.57
C VAL A 44 6.08 4.30 0.71
N LEU A 45 4.81 4.39 1.09
CA LEU A 45 3.83 5.27 0.45
C LEU A 45 3.56 6.47 1.37
N VAL A 46 3.85 7.66 0.87
CA VAL A 46 3.58 8.92 1.59
C VAL A 46 2.37 9.58 0.94
N ASP A 47 1.21 9.40 1.58
CA ASP A 47 -0.06 9.97 1.14
C ASP A 47 -0.03 11.50 1.26
N GLY A 48 -0.47 12.21 0.23
CA GLY A 48 -0.54 13.67 0.24
C GLY A 48 0.80 14.39 0.02
N LEU A 49 1.87 13.68 -0.36
CA LEU A 49 3.17 14.29 -0.63
C LEU A 49 3.35 14.57 -2.13
N PRO A 50 3.19 15.81 -2.60
CA PRO A 50 3.50 16.17 -3.98
C PRO A 50 5.00 16.13 -4.24
N GLN A 51 5.41 15.69 -5.44
CA GLN A 51 6.81 15.67 -5.87
C GLN A 51 7.47 17.05 -5.72
N GLU A 52 6.76 18.12 -6.00
CA GLU A 52 7.23 19.49 -5.85
C GLU A 52 7.74 19.81 -4.44
N GLN A 53 7.12 19.21 -3.41
CA GLN A 53 7.55 19.39 -2.02
C GLN A 53 8.90 18.72 -1.75
N LEU A 54 9.17 17.57 -2.37
CA LEU A 54 10.46 16.90 -2.27
C LEU A 54 11.56 17.74 -2.92
N LEU A 55 11.32 18.25 -4.11
CA LEU A 55 12.29 19.07 -4.85
C LEU A 55 12.52 20.41 -4.14
N LYS A 56 11.46 21.08 -3.71
CA LYS A 56 11.54 22.38 -3.04
C LYS A 56 12.27 22.33 -1.70
N ASN A 57 12.15 21.23 -0.98
CA ASN A 57 12.73 21.07 0.35
C ASN A 57 13.97 20.16 0.35
N TYR A 58 14.55 19.89 -0.82
CA TYR A 58 15.68 18.97 -0.96
C TYR A 58 16.84 19.27 0.02
N ASP A 59 17.23 20.54 0.14
CA ASP A 59 18.35 20.95 1.00
C ASP A 59 18.06 20.83 2.50
N LEU A 60 16.77 20.69 2.89
CA LEU A 60 16.37 20.50 4.27
C LEU A 60 16.41 19.03 4.70
N PHE A 61 16.49 18.10 3.75
CA PHE A 61 16.53 16.67 4.08
C PHE A 61 17.90 16.24 4.60
N VAL A 62 17.87 15.42 5.64
CA VAL A 62 19.10 14.80 6.15
C VAL A 62 19.74 13.89 5.10
N PRO A 63 21.09 13.83 5.02
CA PRO A 63 21.78 13.11 3.95
C PRO A 63 21.42 11.63 3.83
N ASN A 64 21.11 10.95 4.94
CA ASN A 64 20.77 9.52 4.97
C ASN A 64 19.25 9.23 4.95
N GLY A 65 18.41 10.23 4.69
CA GLY A 65 16.97 10.11 4.55
C GLY A 65 16.50 10.12 3.09
N LEU A 66 15.45 10.89 2.82
CA LEU A 66 14.88 11.08 1.47
C LEU A 66 15.94 11.54 0.47
N ARG A 67 16.85 12.41 0.88
CA ARG A 67 17.95 12.89 0.03
C ARG A 67 18.79 11.76 -0.53
N ARG A 68 19.18 10.78 0.31
CA ARG A 68 19.92 9.60 -0.16
C ARG A 68 19.14 8.82 -1.23
N LEU A 69 17.83 8.70 -1.09
CA LEU A 69 17.00 8.00 -2.06
C LEU A 69 16.94 8.75 -3.39
N MET A 70 16.86 10.07 -3.34
CA MET A 70 16.88 10.91 -4.53
C MET A 70 18.25 10.89 -5.22
N ASP A 71 19.37 10.90 -4.47
CA ASP A 71 20.73 10.99 -5.01
C ASP A 71 21.29 9.65 -5.49
N LYS A 72 20.93 8.55 -4.82
CA LYS A 72 21.55 7.22 -5.01
C LYS A 72 20.58 6.18 -5.56
N GLY A 73 19.28 6.46 -5.55
CA GLY A 73 18.24 5.59 -6.08
C GLY A 73 17.90 5.92 -7.54
N ALA A 74 16.95 5.17 -8.10
CA ALA A 74 16.33 5.51 -9.38
C ALA A 74 15.20 6.51 -9.11
N TRP A 75 15.36 7.73 -9.59
CA TRP A 75 14.37 8.79 -9.46
C TRP A 75 13.53 8.90 -10.74
N PHE A 76 12.24 8.61 -10.62
CA PHE A 76 11.28 8.71 -11.72
C PHE A 76 10.61 10.09 -11.68
N SER A 77 11.14 11.03 -12.45
CA SER A 77 10.69 12.43 -12.45
C SER A 77 9.38 12.67 -13.21
N ASP A 78 8.96 11.70 -14.04
CA ASP A 78 7.78 11.79 -14.90
C ASP A 78 6.88 10.56 -14.74
N ALA A 79 6.52 10.23 -13.49
CA ALA A 79 5.63 9.14 -13.18
C ALA A 79 4.21 9.66 -12.93
N HIS A 80 3.26 9.23 -13.75
CA HIS A 80 1.87 9.68 -13.70
C HIS A 80 0.91 8.52 -13.45
N GLN A 81 -0.15 8.80 -12.70
CA GLN A 81 -1.29 7.90 -12.61
C GLN A 81 -2.29 8.21 -13.71
N ALA A 82 -2.73 7.18 -14.45
CA ALA A 82 -3.60 7.34 -15.61
C ALA A 82 -5.09 7.52 -15.24
N HIS A 83 -5.46 7.54 -13.95
CA HIS A 83 -6.81 7.80 -13.48
C HIS A 83 -6.91 9.15 -12.76
N ALA A 84 -8.09 9.77 -12.82
CA ALA A 84 -8.26 11.16 -12.35
C ALA A 84 -8.51 11.27 -10.84
N PHE A 85 -9.19 10.29 -10.24
CA PHE A 85 -9.60 10.34 -8.83
C PHE A 85 -8.61 9.60 -7.94
N THR A 86 -7.62 10.33 -7.43
CA THR A 86 -6.46 9.80 -6.70
C THR A 86 -6.57 9.98 -5.18
N VAL A 87 -7.76 9.66 -4.62
CA VAL A 87 -7.94 9.64 -3.15
C VAL A 87 -7.23 8.43 -2.53
N THR A 88 -7.04 8.44 -1.23
CA THR A 88 -6.23 7.47 -0.47
C THR A 88 -6.50 6.02 -0.87
N ALA A 89 -7.74 5.54 -0.75
CA ALA A 89 -8.07 4.14 -1.01
C ALA A 89 -7.77 3.72 -2.45
N VAL A 90 -8.16 4.57 -3.40
CA VAL A 90 -7.94 4.33 -4.84
C VAL A 90 -6.46 4.27 -5.17
N GLY A 91 -5.68 5.24 -4.70
CA GLY A 91 -4.23 5.30 -4.93
C GLY A 91 -3.49 4.10 -4.32
N HIS A 92 -3.80 3.74 -3.06
CA HIS A 92 -3.17 2.60 -2.39
C HIS A 92 -3.46 1.28 -3.12
N ALA A 93 -4.71 1.02 -3.49
CA ALA A 93 -5.07 -0.18 -4.24
C ALA A 93 -4.40 -0.23 -5.62
N THR A 94 -4.34 0.90 -6.33
CA THR A 94 -3.75 0.97 -7.67
C THR A 94 -2.23 0.73 -7.67
N ILE A 95 -1.50 1.31 -6.72
CA ILE A 95 -0.03 1.24 -6.70
C ILE A 95 0.49 -0.18 -6.58
N LEU A 96 -0.09 -1.01 -5.70
CA LEU A 96 0.39 -2.37 -5.50
C LEU A 96 -0.34 -3.43 -6.34
N SER A 97 -1.43 -3.08 -7.03
CA SER A 97 -2.08 -3.97 -7.99
C SER A 97 -1.60 -3.75 -9.42
N GLY A 98 -1.15 -2.54 -9.76
CA GLY A 98 -0.92 -2.13 -11.15
C GLY A 98 -2.21 -2.06 -11.97
N ALA A 99 -3.38 -2.11 -11.34
CA ALA A 99 -4.68 -2.15 -11.98
C ALA A 99 -5.43 -0.81 -11.81
N TYR A 100 -6.30 -0.50 -12.76
CA TYR A 100 -7.15 0.68 -12.68
C TYR A 100 -8.26 0.54 -11.63
N PRO A 101 -8.82 1.65 -11.10
CA PRO A 101 -9.86 1.63 -10.08
C PRO A 101 -11.09 0.79 -10.44
N TYR A 102 -11.50 0.77 -11.70
CA TYR A 102 -12.62 -0.07 -12.16
C TYR A 102 -12.31 -1.57 -12.12
N GLN A 103 -11.03 -1.95 -12.18
CA GLN A 103 -10.58 -3.33 -12.07
C GLN A 103 -10.38 -3.72 -10.60
N THR A 104 -9.83 -2.81 -9.78
CA THR A 104 -9.63 -3.07 -8.35
C THR A 104 -10.95 -3.12 -7.59
N GLY A 105 -12.02 -2.51 -8.11
CA GLY A 105 -13.29 -2.34 -7.40
C GLY A 105 -13.26 -1.23 -6.35
N ILE A 106 -12.11 -0.60 -6.12
CA ILE A 106 -11.92 0.49 -5.15
C ILE A 106 -11.97 1.82 -5.89
N ILE A 107 -13.15 2.42 -5.95
CA ILE A 107 -13.41 3.63 -6.74
C ILE A 107 -13.41 4.93 -5.94
N GLY A 108 -13.33 4.85 -4.62
CA GLY A 108 -13.32 5.99 -3.71
C GLY A 108 -12.86 5.59 -2.31
N ASN A 109 -12.76 6.55 -1.39
CA ASN A 109 -12.66 6.24 0.03
C ASN A 109 -13.99 5.68 0.56
N ASP A 110 -15.06 6.13 -0.02
CA ASP A 110 -16.43 5.69 0.16
C ASP A 110 -17.24 6.01 -1.11
N TRP A 111 -18.36 5.39 -1.28
CA TRP A 111 -19.30 5.66 -2.37
C TRP A 111 -20.70 5.21 -2.03
N LYS A 112 -21.66 5.59 -2.84
CA LYS A 112 -23.03 5.07 -2.78
C LYS A 112 -23.31 4.17 -3.96
N THR A 113 -23.98 3.07 -3.70
CA THR A 113 -24.55 2.20 -4.75
C THR A 113 -25.73 2.91 -5.42
N ARG A 114 -26.23 2.38 -6.54
CA ARG A 114 -27.35 2.97 -7.28
C ARG A 114 -28.65 3.04 -6.46
N ASP A 115 -28.83 2.12 -5.53
CA ASP A 115 -29.94 2.08 -4.56
C ASP A 115 -29.70 2.96 -3.31
N GLY A 116 -28.61 3.74 -3.29
CA GLY A 116 -28.29 4.72 -2.25
C GLY A 116 -27.58 4.17 -1.03
N LYS A 117 -27.25 2.87 -1.00
CA LYS A 117 -26.50 2.29 0.13
C LYS A 117 -25.09 2.84 0.19
N PHE A 118 -24.66 3.29 1.38
CA PHE A 118 -23.30 3.72 1.64
C PHE A 118 -22.34 2.52 1.70
N ILE A 119 -21.18 2.66 1.07
CA ILE A 119 -20.11 1.67 1.07
C ILE A 119 -18.82 2.36 1.49
N TYR A 120 -18.19 1.85 2.54
CA TYR A 120 -16.81 2.20 2.89
C TYR A 120 -15.84 1.18 2.28
N ASN A 121 -14.76 1.64 1.71
CA ASN A 121 -13.88 0.84 0.81
C ASN A 121 -13.30 -0.45 1.40
N THR A 122 -13.15 -0.55 2.71
CA THR A 122 -12.61 -1.72 3.42
C THR A 122 -13.55 -2.24 4.51
N ALA A 123 -14.84 -1.82 4.50
CA ALA A 123 -15.81 -2.28 5.47
C ALA A 123 -16.14 -3.75 5.29
N ASP A 124 -16.03 -4.51 6.37
CA ASP A 124 -16.47 -5.91 6.43
C ASP A 124 -16.84 -6.30 7.87
N THR A 125 -18.12 -6.34 8.17
CA THR A 125 -18.63 -6.70 9.51
C THR A 125 -18.38 -8.15 9.91
N ALA A 126 -17.98 -9.02 8.95
CA ALA A 126 -17.59 -10.40 9.26
C ALA A 126 -16.24 -10.47 9.97
N HIS A 127 -15.41 -9.43 9.85
CA HIS A 127 -14.12 -9.32 10.52
C HIS A 127 -14.14 -8.28 11.63
N LYS A 128 -13.34 -8.50 12.67
CA LYS A 128 -13.29 -7.66 13.87
C LYS A 128 -11.89 -7.18 14.15
N TYR A 129 -11.78 -6.06 14.86
CA TYR A 129 -10.50 -5.61 15.40
C TYR A 129 -10.01 -6.55 16.50
N LEU A 130 -8.72 -6.86 16.51
CA LEU A 130 -8.10 -7.77 17.49
C LEU A 130 -7.94 -7.13 18.89
N ASP A 131 -8.06 -5.80 18.99
CA ASP A 131 -8.01 -5.08 20.27
C ASP A 131 -9.35 -5.08 21.04
N GLY A 132 -10.36 -5.77 20.51
CA GLY A 132 -11.69 -5.86 21.10
C GLY A 132 -12.57 -4.62 20.84
N THR A 133 -12.11 -3.64 20.09
CA THR A 133 -12.93 -2.50 19.68
C THR A 133 -14.12 -3.00 18.84
N PRO A 134 -15.37 -2.58 19.14
CA PRO A 134 -16.52 -2.94 18.34
C PRO A 134 -16.38 -2.44 16.90
N THR A 135 -16.69 -3.32 15.94
CA THR A 135 -16.68 -3.00 14.51
C THR A 135 -18.00 -2.34 14.10
N GLN A 136 -17.90 -1.25 13.36
CA GLN A 136 -19.03 -0.52 12.76
C GLN A 136 -19.05 -0.75 11.24
N ASP A 137 -20.15 -0.45 10.59
CA ASP A 137 -20.33 -0.62 9.13
C ASP A 137 -19.33 0.21 8.29
N GLU A 138 -18.82 1.30 8.87
CA GLU A 138 -17.86 2.20 8.24
C GLU A 138 -16.40 1.92 8.66
N ASP A 139 -16.18 0.93 9.52
CA ASP A 139 -14.84 0.53 9.94
C ASP A 139 -14.19 -0.35 8.88
N GLY A 140 -12.93 -0.05 8.53
CA GLY A 140 -12.14 -0.86 7.61
C GLY A 140 -11.54 -2.06 8.29
N THR A 141 -12.02 -3.24 7.96
CA THR A 141 -11.60 -4.49 8.61
C THR A 141 -11.11 -5.57 7.67
N SER A 142 -11.37 -5.49 6.36
CA SER A 142 -10.84 -6.46 5.40
C SER A 142 -10.74 -5.91 3.97
N PRO A 143 -9.97 -6.56 3.09
CA PRO A 143 -9.92 -6.22 1.67
C PRO A 143 -11.05 -6.86 0.85
N LYS A 144 -12.20 -7.14 1.42
CA LYS A 144 -13.33 -7.86 0.79
C LYS A 144 -13.75 -7.26 -0.55
N LEU A 145 -13.74 -5.93 -0.66
CA LEU A 145 -14.15 -5.22 -1.87
C LEU A 145 -13.05 -5.15 -2.94
N LEU A 146 -11.82 -5.49 -2.59
CA LEU A 146 -10.70 -5.52 -3.53
C LEU A 146 -10.85 -6.73 -4.48
N GLN A 147 -11.02 -6.47 -5.77
CA GLN A 147 -11.31 -7.50 -6.78
C GLN A 147 -10.06 -8.16 -7.37
N VAL A 148 -8.90 -7.56 -7.19
CA VAL A 148 -7.62 -8.04 -7.73
C VAL A 148 -6.68 -8.46 -6.60
N SER A 149 -5.61 -9.20 -6.93
CA SER A 149 -4.48 -9.43 -6.05
C SER A 149 -3.55 -8.21 -6.01
N LEU A 150 -2.77 -8.11 -4.95
CA LEU A 150 -1.71 -7.13 -4.82
C LEU A 150 -0.34 -7.80 -4.93
N LEU A 151 0.71 -7.01 -5.09
CA LEU A 151 2.10 -7.49 -5.13
C LEU A 151 2.43 -8.43 -3.96
N GLY A 152 1.91 -8.14 -2.76
CA GLY A 152 2.08 -8.99 -1.58
C GLY A 152 1.38 -10.33 -1.70
N ASP A 153 0.18 -10.37 -2.27
CA ASP A 153 -0.55 -11.61 -2.56
C ASP A 153 0.22 -12.47 -3.57
N GLU A 154 0.70 -11.84 -4.66
CA GLU A 154 1.48 -12.52 -5.70
C GLU A 154 2.80 -13.09 -5.14
N LEU A 155 3.48 -12.37 -4.25
CA LEU A 155 4.67 -12.88 -3.56
C LEU A 155 4.33 -14.14 -2.74
N ARG A 156 3.23 -14.13 -2.01
CA ARG A 156 2.81 -15.28 -1.21
C ARG A 156 2.44 -16.46 -2.09
N TYR A 157 1.74 -16.25 -3.20
CA TYR A 157 1.42 -17.30 -4.17
C TYR A 157 2.69 -17.87 -4.82
N ALA A 158 3.57 -17.03 -5.30
CA ALA A 158 4.83 -17.45 -5.94
C ALA A 158 5.77 -18.20 -5.00
N THR A 159 5.71 -17.94 -3.71
CA THR A 159 6.55 -18.57 -2.68
C THR A 159 5.83 -19.68 -1.92
N ASN A 160 4.66 -20.12 -2.36
CA ASN A 160 3.82 -21.08 -1.64
C ASN A 160 3.63 -20.69 -0.16
N ASN A 161 3.32 -19.43 0.09
CA ASN A 161 3.15 -18.80 1.41
C ASN A 161 4.42 -18.72 2.29
N ALA A 162 5.60 -19.03 1.79
CA ALA A 162 6.85 -18.83 2.53
C ALA A 162 7.21 -17.35 2.70
N GLY A 163 6.86 -16.50 1.73
CA GLY A 163 7.02 -15.06 1.82
C GLY A 163 6.10 -14.45 2.88
N ARG A 164 6.64 -13.53 3.70
CA ARG A 164 5.88 -12.80 4.71
C ARG A 164 5.60 -11.40 4.21
N VAL A 165 4.35 -10.95 4.35
CA VAL A 165 3.91 -9.63 3.93
C VAL A 165 3.19 -8.95 5.08
N PHE A 166 3.64 -7.74 5.38
CA PHE A 166 3.05 -6.89 6.42
C PHE A 166 2.81 -5.49 5.85
N SER A 167 1.71 -4.90 6.22
CA SER A 167 1.42 -3.49 5.95
C SER A 167 1.13 -2.76 7.26
N VAL A 168 1.66 -1.54 7.40
CA VAL A 168 1.46 -0.71 8.58
C VAL A 168 1.09 0.70 8.12
N ALA A 169 -0.03 1.23 8.59
CA ALA A 169 -0.45 2.59 8.26
C ALA A 169 -1.22 3.25 9.42
N GLY A 170 -1.31 4.59 9.37
CA GLY A 170 -2.12 5.36 10.31
C GLY A 170 -3.62 5.20 10.11
N LYS A 171 -4.06 4.69 8.95
CA LYS A 171 -5.47 4.48 8.61
C LYS A 171 -5.68 3.05 8.12
N ASP A 172 -6.85 2.49 8.44
CA ASP A 172 -7.31 1.18 8.00
C ASP A 172 -7.15 0.94 6.50
N ARG A 173 -7.70 1.84 5.66
CA ARG A 173 -7.63 1.74 4.20
C ARG A 173 -6.20 1.82 3.65
N GLY A 174 -5.32 2.56 4.32
CA GLY A 174 -3.90 2.60 3.98
C GLY A 174 -3.19 1.29 4.30
N ALA A 175 -3.52 0.66 5.43
CA ALA A 175 -2.95 -0.62 5.81
C ALA A 175 -3.50 -1.78 4.98
N ILE A 176 -4.83 -1.92 4.91
CA ILE A 176 -5.52 -3.05 4.29
C ILE A 176 -5.31 -3.09 2.77
N LEU A 177 -5.45 -1.94 2.09
CA LEU A 177 -5.30 -1.86 0.63
C LEU A 177 -3.84 -1.86 0.15
N MET A 178 -2.87 -1.92 1.07
CA MET A 178 -1.47 -2.21 0.77
C MET A 178 -1.07 -3.64 1.19
N ALA A 179 -1.80 -4.23 2.15
CA ALA A 179 -1.59 -5.61 2.55
C ALA A 179 -2.11 -6.61 1.50
N GLY A 180 -3.31 -6.40 1.00
CA GLY A 180 -4.00 -7.34 0.13
C GLY A 180 -4.79 -8.38 0.90
N LYS A 181 -5.06 -9.51 0.24
CA LYS A 181 -5.98 -10.54 0.74
C LYS A 181 -5.33 -11.58 1.65
N THR A 182 -4.01 -11.69 1.61
CA THR A 182 -3.27 -12.79 2.25
C THR A 182 -2.22 -12.31 3.27
N ALA A 183 -2.02 -11.01 3.40
CA ALA A 183 -1.04 -10.40 4.28
C ALA A 183 -1.65 -9.94 5.60
N THR A 184 -0.81 -9.48 6.52
CA THR A 184 -1.27 -8.90 7.79
C THR A 184 -1.21 -7.37 7.72
N ALA A 185 -2.32 -6.71 8.01
CA ALA A 185 -2.43 -5.26 8.07
C ALA A 185 -2.46 -4.78 9.52
N TYR A 186 -1.65 -3.78 9.83
CA TYR A 186 -1.66 -3.05 11.10
C TYR A 186 -2.08 -1.62 10.87
N MET A 187 -3.09 -1.17 11.62
CA MET A 187 -3.60 0.20 11.56
C MET A 187 -3.62 0.84 12.94
N TYR A 188 -3.49 2.16 12.97
CA TYR A 188 -3.59 2.91 14.22
C TYR A 188 -5.06 3.12 14.60
N SER A 189 -5.43 2.66 15.79
CA SER A 189 -6.75 2.90 16.38
C SER A 189 -6.73 4.21 17.16
N THR A 190 -7.49 5.18 16.71
CA THR A 190 -7.68 6.45 17.43
C THR A 190 -8.50 6.26 18.71
N LYS A 191 -9.27 5.17 18.82
CA LYS A 191 -10.08 4.83 20.00
C LYS A 191 -9.20 4.36 21.17
N THR A 192 -8.16 3.58 20.87
CA THR A 192 -7.26 2.98 21.89
C THR A 192 -5.91 3.67 21.98
N GLY A 193 -5.54 4.51 21.02
CA GLY A 193 -4.22 5.14 20.94
C GLY A 193 -3.08 4.16 20.61
N ARG A 194 -3.38 2.99 20.03
CA ARG A 194 -2.43 1.92 19.73
C ARG A 194 -2.61 1.36 18.32
N PHE A 195 -1.62 0.67 17.83
CA PHE A 195 -1.77 -0.13 16.63
C PHE A 195 -2.58 -1.39 16.94
N THR A 196 -3.47 -1.72 16.04
CA THR A 196 -4.28 -2.94 16.07
C THR A 196 -4.22 -3.64 14.71
N SER A 197 -4.81 -4.80 14.61
CA SER A 197 -5.02 -5.56 13.39
C SER A 197 -6.46 -6.05 13.35
N THR A 198 -6.81 -6.80 12.33
CA THR A 198 -8.13 -7.39 12.16
C THR A 198 -8.05 -8.91 12.00
N SER A 199 -9.18 -9.57 12.06
CA SER A 199 -9.29 -11.04 12.01
C SER A 199 -9.35 -11.63 10.59
N TYR A 200 -9.16 -10.82 9.52
CA TYR A 200 -9.11 -11.34 8.14
C TYR A 200 -7.80 -12.04 7.87
#